data_2f2861e19cf6676e9136f90c1c5cfd2d
#
_entry.id   2f2861e19cf6676e9136f90c1c5cfd2d
#
_cell.length_a   1.000
_cell.length_b   1.000
_cell.length_c   1.000
_cell.angle_alpha   90.00
_cell.angle_beta   90.00
_cell.angle_gamma   90.00
#
_symmetry.space_group_name_H-M   'P 1'
#
loop_
_entity.id
_entity.type
_entity.pdbx_description
1 polymer ?
#
loop_
_entity_poly.entity_id
_entity_poly.type
_entity_poly.pdbx_seq_one_letter_code
_entity_poly.pdbx_strand_id
1 'polypeptide(L)'
;MKTTIYVMLLLITQSFFAQAQAIKKPENVIIINNEIVSMAAVEKYGSEGYVKAMSKGVSDAERDALAKKFGDRIGDKEFIIVVSLFSEKEKIENDKKNNSKIVEKAPEREADEYLLHVNDKATDFTVTLTDGKEIKLSDLKGKVVLVNFWATWCGPCLMEFYEIPNKILTPFKNEDFVFLAISIGEAKEKVSKKVQKLKKDGLDFNFGYDTDQTIWNAYATKSIPKNFLIDQNGVVRFVAIGNAEGNLDNIANEIGKLLGK
;
A
#
# COMPACT_ATOMS: atom_id res chain seq x y z
N MET A 1 47.36 52.24 34.18
CA MET A 1 46.27 52.12 33.18
C MET A 1 46.24 50.66 32.71
N LYS A 2 45.24 49.88 33.16
CA LYS A 2 45.06 48.48 32.77
C LYS A 2 43.86 48.43 31.83
N THR A 3 44.11 48.10 30.58
CA THR A 3 43.09 47.98 29.54
C THR A 3 42.60 46.55 29.52
N THR A 4 41.36 46.35 29.96
CA THR A 4 40.66 45.03 29.95
C THR A 4 40.03 44.84 28.57
N ILE A 5 40.49 43.85 27.84
CA ILE A 5 39.92 43.45 26.55
C ILE A 5 38.81 42.43 26.82
N TYR A 6 37.55 42.81 26.58
CA TYR A 6 36.40 41.88 26.57
C TYR A 6 36.37 41.12 25.24
N VAL A 7 36.71 39.83 25.29
CA VAL A 7 36.47 38.91 24.17
C VAL A 7 35.00 38.44 24.27
N MET A 8 34.19 38.96 23.37
CA MET A 8 32.77 38.57 23.22
C MET A 8 32.74 37.27 22.40
N LEU A 9 32.53 36.15 23.07
CA LEU A 9 32.36 34.84 22.45
C LEU A 9 30.95 34.78 21.86
N LEU A 10 30.82 34.98 20.55
CA LEU A 10 29.57 34.76 19.78
C LEU A 10 29.36 33.23 19.63
N LEU A 11 28.53 32.66 20.48
CA LEU A 11 28.02 31.29 20.31
C LEU A 11 27.01 31.30 19.15
N ILE A 12 27.47 30.93 17.95
CA ILE A 12 26.59 30.64 16.82
C ILE A 12 25.98 29.27 17.09
N THR A 13 24.79 29.26 17.65
CA THR A 13 23.92 28.06 17.66
C THR A 13 23.46 27.78 16.25
N GLN A 14 24.16 26.93 15.53
CA GLN A 14 23.66 26.35 14.29
C GLN A 14 22.50 25.40 14.65
N SER A 15 21.28 25.92 14.52
CA SER A 15 20.07 25.09 14.54
C SER A 15 20.11 24.22 13.29
N PHE A 16 20.56 22.97 13.44
CA PHE A 16 20.33 21.95 12.44
C PHE A 16 18.82 21.68 12.39
N PHE A 17 18.12 22.41 11.54
CA PHE A 17 16.83 21.97 11.04
C PHE A 17 17.12 20.73 10.19
N ALA A 18 16.93 19.55 10.78
CA ALA A 18 16.83 18.32 10.00
C ALA A 18 15.58 18.47 9.13
N GLN A 19 15.77 18.92 7.90
CA GLN A 19 14.72 18.95 6.89
C GLN A 19 14.37 17.48 6.64
N ALA A 20 13.20 17.05 7.12
CA ALA A 20 12.67 15.73 6.80
C ALA A 20 12.63 15.65 5.27
N GLN A 21 13.47 14.80 4.69
CA GLN A 21 13.44 14.57 3.25
C GLN A 21 12.04 14.07 2.89
N ALA A 22 11.36 14.80 2.01
CA ALA A 22 10.06 14.37 1.52
C ALA A 22 10.20 13.00 0.86
N ILE A 23 9.43 12.03 1.34
CA ILE A 23 9.39 10.67 0.80
C ILE A 23 8.92 10.79 -0.65
N LYS A 24 9.80 10.48 -1.61
CA LYS A 24 9.51 10.58 -3.03
C LYS A 24 8.85 9.29 -3.50
N LYS A 25 7.59 9.39 -3.95
CA LYS A 25 6.88 8.27 -4.57
C LYS A 25 7.62 7.82 -5.84
N PRO A 26 7.94 6.53 -6.00
CA PRO A 26 8.62 6.03 -7.19
C PRO A 26 7.78 6.21 -8.46
N GLU A 27 8.45 6.36 -9.58
CA GLU A 27 7.80 6.40 -10.90
C GLU A 27 7.43 4.99 -11.37
N ASN A 28 6.26 4.86 -11.99
CA ASN A 28 5.86 3.62 -12.64
C ASN A 28 6.59 3.45 -13.98
N VAL A 29 6.97 2.22 -14.29
CA VAL A 29 7.36 1.81 -15.64
C VAL A 29 6.24 0.98 -16.23
N ILE A 30 5.71 1.38 -17.37
CA ILE A 30 4.59 0.70 -18.02
C ILE A 30 5.11 0.00 -19.27
N ILE A 31 4.77 -1.28 -19.40
CA ILE A 31 5.20 -2.12 -20.53
C ILE A 31 3.97 -2.63 -21.27
N ILE A 32 3.91 -2.34 -22.57
CA ILE A 32 2.93 -2.91 -23.52
C ILE A 32 3.72 -3.53 -24.66
N ASN A 33 3.37 -4.76 -25.03
CA ASN A 33 3.98 -5.47 -26.18
C ASN A 33 5.53 -5.41 -26.17
N ASN A 34 6.14 -5.57 -24.98
CA ASN A 34 7.57 -5.48 -24.81
C ASN A 34 8.20 -4.08 -25.07
N GLU A 35 7.44 -3.01 -24.99
CA GLU A 35 7.92 -1.63 -25.10
C GLU A 35 7.55 -0.83 -23.85
N ILE A 36 8.45 0.07 -23.42
CA ILE A 36 8.14 1.01 -22.34
C ILE A 36 7.30 2.14 -22.94
N VAL A 37 6.13 2.37 -22.36
CA VAL A 37 5.16 3.34 -22.84
C VAL A 37 4.74 4.34 -21.76
N SER A 38 4.10 5.42 -22.14
CA SER A 38 3.50 6.40 -21.22
C SER A 38 2.11 5.95 -20.74
N MET A 39 1.62 6.54 -19.65
CA MET A 39 0.24 6.34 -19.17
C MET A 39 -0.78 6.74 -20.24
N ALA A 40 -0.53 7.81 -21.00
CA ALA A 40 -1.41 8.23 -22.09
C ALA A 40 -1.63 7.15 -23.16
N ALA A 41 -0.61 6.31 -23.41
CA ALA A 41 -0.79 5.17 -24.32
C ALA A 41 -1.73 4.12 -23.72
N VAL A 42 -1.66 3.87 -22.41
CA VAL A 42 -2.59 2.95 -21.72
C VAL A 42 -4.01 3.48 -21.76
N GLU A 43 -4.21 4.76 -21.49
CA GLU A 43 -5.52 5.43 -21.56
C GLU A 43 -6.12 5.34 -22.96
N LYS A 44 -5.30 5.56 -23.99
CA LYS A 44 -5.73 5.39 -25.37
C LYS A 44 -6.21 3.96 -25.64
N TYR A 45 -5.40 2.94 -25.35
CA TYR A 45 -5.80 1.55 -25.53
C TYR A 45 -7.01 1.18 -24.67
N GLY A 46 -7.12 1.76 -23.46
CA GLY A 46 -8.28 1.57 -22.58
C GLY A 46 -9.57 2.13 -23.19
N SER A 47 -9.55 3.37 -23.67
CA SER A 47 -10.71 4.02 -24.32
C SER A 47 -11.15 3.32 -25.60
N GLU A 48 -10.20 2.72 -26.32
CA GLU A 48 -10.46 1.93 -27.53
C GLU A 48 -10.89 0.48 -27.22
N GLY A 49 -10.89 0.06 -25.94
CA GLY A 49 -11.31 -1.27 -25.50
C GLY A 49 -10.30 -2.40 -25.77
N TYR A 50 -9.02 -2.07 -25.97
CA TYR A 50 -7.97 -3.06 -26.24
C TYR A 50 -7.31 -3.62 -24.99
N VAL A 51 -7.47 -3.02 -23.81
CA VAL A 51 -6.83 -3.52 -22.59
C VAL A 51 -7.48 -4.83 -22.16
N LYS A 52 -6.69 -5.92 -22.23
CA LYS A 52 -7.09 -7.28 -21.83
C LYS A 52 -6.84 -7.54 -20.34
N ALA A 53 -5.67 -7.16 -19.87
CA ALA A 53 -5.25 -7.29 -18.47
C ALA A 53 -4.18 -6.26 -18.13
N MET A 54 -4.12 -5.90 -16.87
CA MET A 54 -3.09 -5.03 -16.31
C MET A 54 -2.55 -5.68 -15.04
N SER A 55 -1.27 -6.05 -15.04
CA SER A 55 -0.55 -6.53 -13.86
C SER A 55 0.13 -5.34 -13.20
N LYS A 56 -0.31 -4.97 -12.01
CA LYS A 56 0.28 -3.87 -11.21
C LYS A 56 1.34 -4.44 -10.27
N GLY A 57 2.48 -4.79 -10.81
CA GLY A 57 3.59 -5.44 -10.16
C GLY A 57 4.03 -6.68 -10.94
N VAL A 58 5.28 -7.05 -10.76
CA VAL A 58 5.89 -8.24 -11.36
C VAL A 58 6.69 -8.98 -10.30
N SER A 59 6.87 -10.28 -10.48
CA SER A 59 7.75 -11.08 -9.62
C SER A 59 9.21 -10.60 -9.73
N ASP A 60 10.04 -10.91 -8.73
CA ASP A 60 11.47 -10.58 -8.78
C ASP A 60 12.14 -11.16 -10.02
N ALA A 61 11.78 -12.40 -10.43
CA ALA A 61 12.32 -13.06 -11.63
C ALA A 61 11.91 -12.34 -12.92
N GLU A 62 10.66 -11.88 -13.02
CA GLU A 62 10.18 -11.09 -14.17
C GLU A 62 10.86 -9.72 -14.22
N ARG A 63 11.02 -9.06 -13.08
CA ARG A 63 11.74 -7.79 -13.01
C ARG A 63 13.18 -7.95 -13.48
N ASP A 64 13.90 -8.99 -13.04
CA ASP A 64 15.27 -9.25 -13.42
C ASP A 64 15.38 -9.57 -14.93
N ALA A 65 14.41 -10.27 -15.50
CA ALA A 65 14.32 -10.52 -16.94
C ALA A 65 14.07 -9.21 -17.72
N LEU A 66 13.19 -8.36 -17.23
CA LEU A 66 12.92 -7.05 -17.83
C LEU A 66 14.11 -6.11 -17.70
N ALA A 67 14.82 -6.11 -16.56
CA ALA A 67 16.04 -5.33 -16.36
C ALA A 67 17.16 -5.74 -17.34
N LYS A 68 17.34 -7.04 -17.59
CA LYS A 68 18.28 -7.51 -18.62
C LYS A 68 17.92 -7.01 -20.02
N LYS A 69 16.63 -6.89 -20.32
CA LYS A 69 16.15 -6.46 -21.64
C LYS A 69 16.21 -4.97 -21.85
N PHE A 70 15.82 -4.20 -20.84
CA PHE A 70 15.63 -2.75 -20.95
C PHE A 70 16.75 -1.92 -20.29
N GLY A 71 17.67 -2.58 -19.56
CA GLY A 71 18.79 -1.93 -18.88
C GLY A 71 18.34 -0.86 -17.90
N ASP A 72 19.06 0.27 -17.91
CA ASP A 72 18.84 1.39 -16.99
C ASP A 72 17.45 2.04 -17.08
N ARG A 73 16.69 1.78 -18.15
CA ARG A 73 15.31 2.29 -18.29
C ARG A 73 14.34 1.65 -17.30
N ILE A 74 14.61 0.45 -16.83
CA ILE A 74 13.91 -0.24 -15.75
C ILE A 74 14.72 -0.15 -14.46
N GLY A 75 16.03 -0.45 -14.52
CA GLY A 75 16.96 -0.39 -13.41
C GLY A 75 16.41 -1.06 -12.15
N ASP A 76 16.51 -0.34 -11.04
CA ASP A 76 16.00 -0.77 -9.73
C ASP A 76 14.50 -0.45 -9.51
N LYS A 77 13.79 -0.02 -10.56
CA LYS A 77 12.38 0.37 -10.43
C LYS A 77 11.52 -0.82 -10.01
N GLU A 78 10.85 -0.68 -8.89
CA GLU A 78 10.02 -1.73 -8.29
C GLU A 78 8.58 -1.72 -8.83
N PHE A 79 8.16 -0.60 -9.44
CA PHE A 79 6.79 -0.38 -9.87
C PHE A 79 6.67 -0.56 -11.38
N ILE A 80 6.63 -1.82 -11.81
CA ILE A 80 6.48 -2.20 -13.20
C ILE A 80 5.05 -2.64 -13.42
N ILE A 81 4.38 -2.00 -14.39
CA ILE A 81 3.03 -2.33 -14.82
C ILE A 81 3.14 -3.01 -16.18
N VAL A 82 2.69 -4.24 -16.28
CA VAL A 82 2.62 -4.95 -17.57
C VAL A 82 1.17 -4.95 -18.05
N VAL A 83 0.93 -4.40 -19.22
CA VAL A 83 -0.40 -4.34 -19.84
C VAL A 83 -0.42 -5.29 -21.03
N SER A 84 -1.38 -6.20 -21.02
CA SER A 84 -1.68 -7.09 -22.14
C SER A 84 -2.83 -6.51 -22.93
N LEU A 85 -2.73 -6.54 -24.26
CA LEU A 85 -3.78 -6.07 -25.15
C LEU A 85 -4.50 -7.25 -25.81
N PHE A 86 -5.78 -7.06 -26.13
CA PHE A 86 -6.47 -7.94 -27.05
C PHE A 86 -5.91 -7.74 -28.46
N SER A 87 -5.77 -8.84 -29.20
CA SER A 87 -5.70 -8.76 -30.66
C SER A 87 -7.05 -8.32 -31.24
N GLU A 88 -7.08 -7.83 -32.48
CA GLU A 88 -8.33 -7.45 -33.16
C GLU A 88 -9.39 -8.55 -33.07
N LYS A 89 -8.98 -9.80 -33.32
CA LYS A 89 -9.89 -10.96 -33.27
C LYS A 89 -10.44 -11.18 -31.86
N GLU A 90 -9.57 -11.17 -30.84
CA GLU A 90 -9.98 -11.35 -29.44
C GLU A 90 -10.90 -10.21 -28.97
N LYS A 91 -10.62 -8.97 -29.42
CA LYS A 91 -11.45 -7.82 -29.10
C LYS A 91 -12.87 -8.00 -29.63
N ILE A 92 -13.00 -8.34 -30.93
CA ILE A 92 -14.31 -8.59 -31.58
C ILE A 92 -15.07 -9.72 -30.82
N GLU A 93 -14.38 -10.79 -30.43
CA GLU A 93 -15.00 -11.89 -29.70
C GLU A 93 -15.42 -11.45 -28.27
N ASN A 94 -14.61 -10.64 -27.61
CA ASN A 94 -14.91 -10.10 -26.28
C ASN A 94 -16.10 -9.12 -26.32
N ASP A 95 -16.14 -8.23 -27.32
CA ASP A 95 -17.23 -7.28 -27.51
C ASP A 95 -18.56 -8.00 -27.78
N LYS A 96 -18.54 -9.08 -28.58
CA LYS A 96 -19.73 -9.93 -28.82
C LYS A 96 -20.20 -10.61 -27.52
N LYS A 97 -19.27 -11.13 -26.71
CA LYS A 97 -19.60 -11.76 -25.40
C LYS A 97 -20.15 -10.74 -24.41
N ASN A 98 -19.63 -9.54 -24.38
CA ASN A 98 -20.10 -8.49 -23.48
C ASN A 98 -21.48 -7.97 -23.90
N ASN A 99 -21.73 -7.78 -25.19
CA ASN A 99 -23.05 -7.41 -25.69
C ASN A 99 -24.13 -8.49 -25.44
N SER A 100 -23.75 -9.78 -25.44
CA SER A 100 -24.70 -10.85 -25.10
C SER A 100 -24.93 -10.99 -23.58
N LYS A 101 -24.01 -10.53 -22.73
CA LYS A 101 -24.18 -10.54 -21.26
C LYS A 101 -25.03 -9.38 -20.71
N ILE A 102 -25.23 -8.32 -21.48
CA ILE A 102 -26.05 -7.16 -21.08
C ILE A 102 -27.53 -7.53 -20.98
N VAL A 103 -27.95 -8.65 -21.58
CA VAL A 103 -29.36 -9.10 -21.59
C VAL A 103 -29.73 -10.03 -20.43
N GLU A 104 -28.77 -10.58 -19.69
CA GLU A 104 -29.07 -11.59 -18.68
C GLU A 104 -28.06 -11.63 -17.52
N LYS A 105 -28.03 -10.63 -16.66
CA LYS A 105 -27.58 -10.82 -15.27
C LYS A 105 -27.94 -9.64 -14.37
N ALA A 106 -28.92 -9.87 -13.49
CA ALA A 106 -28.94 -9.17 -12.20
C ALA A 106 -27.55 -9.36 -11.55
N PRO A 107 -26.97 -8.34 -10.91
CA PRO A 107 -25.65 -8.49 -10.31
C PRO A 107 -25.69 -9.65 -9.31
N GLU A 108 -25.06 -10.77 -9.67
CA GLU A 108 -24.62 -11.72 -8.63
C GLU A 108 -23.83 -10.87 -7.65
N ARG A 109 -24.24 -10.85 -6.38
CA ARG A 109 -23.44 -10.24 -5.31
C ARG A 109 -22.04 -10.80 -5.48
N GLU A 110 -21.07 -9.93 -5.79
CA GLU A 110 -19.68 -10.33 -5.76
C GLU A 110 -19.45 -10.99 -4.41
N ALA A 111 -19.04 -12.27 -4.42
CA ALA A 111 -18.80 -13.00 -3.20
C ALA A 111 -17.85 -12.14 -2.35
N ASP A 112 -18.28 -11.79 -1.15
CA ASP A 112 -17.64 -10.83 -0.28
C ASP A 112 -16.12 -11.05 -0.27
N GLU A 113 -15.34 -10.03 -0.66
CA GLU A 113 -13.89 -10.09 -0.65
C GLU A 113 -13.33 -10.01 0.77
N TYR A 114 -14.17 -9.74 1.75
CA TYR A 114 -13.84 -9.67 3.17
C TYR A 114 -14.86 -10.44 4.00
N LEU A 115 -14.40 -10.98 5.13
CA LEU A 115 -15.20 -11.79 6.04
C LEU A 115 -15.73 -10.96 7.21
N LEU A 116 -15.07 -9.86 7.55
CA LEU A 116 -15.50 -8.92 8.57
C LEU A 116 -16.05 -7.65 7.90
N HIS A 117 -17.26 -7.28 8.32
CA HIS A 117 -17.99 -6.12 7.81
C HIS A 117 -17.96 -4.97 8.81
N VAL A 118 -18.37 -3.81 8.36
CA VAL A 118 -18.56 -2.64 9.22
C VAL A 118 -19.59 -2.99 10.31
N ASN A 119 -19.24 -2.70 11.56
CA ASN A 119 -19.91 -3.02 12.82
C ASN A 119 -19.70 -4.45 13.33
N ASP A 120 -18.95 -5.30 12.66
CA ASP A 120 -18.51 -6.57 13.24
C ASP A 120 -17.43 -6.32 14.30
N LYS A 121 -17.38 -7.20 15.28
CA LYS A 121 -16.27 -7.25 16.22
C LYS A 121 -15.04 -7.79 15.48
N ALA A 122 -13.93 -7.08 15.53
CA ALA A 122 -12.67 -7.54 14.94
C ALA A 122 -12.21 -8.83 15.61
N THR A 123 -11.82 -9.82 14.79
CA THR A 123 -11.23 -11.06 15.29
C THR A 123 -9.88 -10.74 15.93
N ASP A 124 -9.69 -11.19 17.18
CA ASP A 124 -8.43 -10.97 17.90
C ASP A 124 -7.30 -11.77 17.26
N PHE A 125 -6.11 -11.20 17.23
CA PHE A 125 -4.90 -11.85 16.73
C PHE A 125 -3.65 -11.38 17.46
N THR A 126 -2.59 -12.16 17.36
CA THR A 126 -1.23 -11.74 17.72
C THR A 126 -0.38 -11.76 16.45
N VAL A 127 0.28 -10.64 16.13
CA VAL A 127 1.20 -10.53 15.00
C VAL A 127 2.62 -10.30 15.48
N THR A 128 3.58 -11.03 14.91
CA THR A 128 5.00 -10.79 15.14
C THR A 128 5.50 -9.78 14.11
N LEU A 129 6.14 -8.72 14.57
CA LEU A 129 6.77 -7.70 13.73
C LEU A 129 8.14 -8.17 13.21
N THR A 130 8.61 -7.50 12.15
CA THR A 130 9.95 -7.81 11.57
C THR A 130 11.10 -7.51 12.52
N ASP A 131 10.91 -6.67 13.55
CA ASP A 131 11.88 -6.40 14.62
C ASP A 131 11.83 -7.42 15.78
N GLY A 132 10.89 -8.37 15.71
CA GLY A 132 10.72 -9.45 16.70
C GLY A 132 9.74 -9.12 17.83
N LYS A 133 9.17 -7.93 17.87
CA LYS A 133 8.11 -7.59 18.84
C LYS A 133 6.80 -8.28 18.44
N GLU A 134 5.99 -8.59 19.45
CA GLU A 134 4.63 -9.06 19.27
C GLU A 134 3.63 -7.97 19.61
N ILE A 135 2.58 -7.88 18.81
CA ILE A 135 1.44 -7.00 19.07
C ILE A 135 0.18 -7.87 19.05
N LYS A 136 -0.59 -7.81 20.13
CA LYS A 136 -1.91 -8.42 20.21
C LYS A 136 -2.98 -7.34 20.02
N LEU A 137 -3.95 -7.58 19.14
CA LEU A 137 -4.99 -6.58 18.85
C LEU A 137 -5.78 -6.19 20.10
N SER A 138 -6.14 -7.17 20.97
CA SER A 138 -6.86 -6.88 22.21
C SER A 138 -6.10 -6.03 23.22
N ASP A 139 -4.76 -5.96 23.12
CA ASP A 139 -3.92 -5.11 23.97
C ASP A 139 -3.92 -3.64 23.50
N LEU A 140 -4.44 -3.39 22.30
CA LEU A 140 -4.62 -2.04 21.72
C LEU A 140 -5.99 -1.44 22.05
N LYS A 141 -6.73 -2.03 22.97
CA LYS A 141 -8.03 -1.49 23.40
C LYS A 141 -7.89 -0.03 23.87
N GLY A 142 -8.80 0.82 23.47
CA GLY A 142 -8.73 2.26 23.70
C GLY A 142 -8.05 3.05 22.57
N LYS A 143 -7.44 2.36 21.60
CA LYS A 143 -6.80 2.98 20.43
C LYS A 143 -7.60 2.68 19.17
N VAL A 144 -7.56 3.62 18.22
CA VAL A 144 -7.97 3.36 16.84
C VAL A 144 -6.86 2.61 16.14
N VAL A 145 -7.17 1.48 15.47
CA VAL A 145 -6.19 0.63 14.81
C VAL A 145 -6.51 0.52 13.32
N LEU A 146 -5.54 0.85 12.48
CA LEU A 146 -5.60 0.59 11.04
C LEU A 146 -4.75 -0.63 10.72
N VAL A 147 -5.39 -1.73 10.32
CA VAL A 147 -4.74 -2.94 9.83
C VAL A 147 -4.72 -2.92 8.31
N ASN A 148 -3.53 -2.97 7.72
CA ASN A 148 -3.32 -3.04 6.28
C ASN A 148 -2.72 -4.39 5.93
N PHE A 149 -3.38 -5.15 5.06
CA PHE A 149 -2.87 -6.41 4.52
C PHE A 149 -2.19 -6.19 3.18
N TRP A 150 -0.95 -6.68 3.06
CA TRP A 150 -0.08 -6.46 1.91
C TRP A 150 0.80 -7.68 1.60
N ALA A 151 1.61 -7.60 0.54
CA ALA A 151 2.68 -8.56 0.27
C ALA A 151 3.86 -7.90 -0.46
N THR A 152 5.04 -8.50 -0.41
CA THR A 152 6.26 -7.92 -0.99
C THR A 152 6.20 -7.77 -2.51
N TRP A 153 5.37 -8.56 -3.18
CA TRP A 153 5.12 -8.53 -4.63
C TRP A 153 3.94 -7.67 -5.04
N CYS A 154 3.18 -7.12 -4.07
CA CYS A 154 1.98 -6.33 -4.35
C CYS A 154 2.35 -4.88 -4.69
N GLY A 155 2.49 -4.56 -5.96
CA GLY A 155 2.79 -3.20 -6.42
C GLY A 155 1.83 -2.13 -5.89
N PRO A 156 0.49 -2.30 -5.98
CA PRO A 156 -0.47 -1.36 -5.40
C PRO A 156 -0.30 -1.12 -3.91
N CYS A 157 0.01 -2.17 -3.13
CA CYS A 157 0.26 -2.05 -1.68
C CYS A 157 1.50 -1.20 -1.39
N LEU A 158 2.57 -1.45 -2.14
CA LEU A 158 3.82 -0.69 -2.01
C LEU A 158 3.61 0.79 -2.39
N MET A 159 2.82 1.07 -3.43
CA MET A 159 2.47 2.45 -3.82
C MET A 159 1.68 3.17 -2.73
N GLU A 160 0.74 2.48 -2.08
CA GLU A 160 -0.03 3.00 -0.96
C GLU A 160 0.89 3.42 0.20
N PHE A 161 1.93 2.63 0.50
CA PHE A 161 2.87 2.93 1.58
C PHE A 161 3.56 4.28 1.45
N TYR A 162 3.83 4.77 0.24
CA TYR A 162 4.44 6.09 0.04
C TYR A 162 3.48 7.26 0.34
N GLU A 163 2.17 7.01 0.43
CA GLU A 163 1.18 8.02 0.78
C GLU A 163 0.79 7.99 2.27
N ILE A 164 0.91 6.82 2.92
CA ILE A 164 0.56 6.62 4.33
C ILE A 164 1.24 7.61 5.29
N PRO A 165 2.54 7.92 5.19
CA PRO A 165 3.16 8.86 6.11
C PRO A 165 2.48 10.23 6.13
N ASN A 166 2.17 10.78 4.95
CA ASN A 166 1.59 12.11 4.84
C ASN A 166 0.09 12.12 5.12
N LYS A 167 -0.64 11.11 4.65
CA LYS A 167 -2.11 11.07 4.75
C LYS A 167 -2.60 10.50 6.08
N ILE A 168 -1.84 9.59 6.69
CA ILE A 168 -2.27 8.84 7.88
C ILE A 168 -1.37 9.11 9.08
N LEU A 169 -0.06 8.85 9.01
CA LEU A 169 0.77 8.86 10.20
C LEU A 169 1.03 10.27 10.74
N THR A 170 1.34 11.23 9.88
CA THR A 170 1.65 12.61 10.27
C THR A 170 0.44 13.31 10.90
N PRO A 171 -0.78 13.24 10.32
CA PRO A 171 -1.96 13.87 10.92
C PRO A 171 -2.34 13.31 12.28
N PHE A 172 -2.06 12.03 12.54
CA PHE A 172 -2.47 11.34 13.77
C PHE A 172 -1.28 10.93 14.67
N LYS A 173 -0.12 11.57 14.50
CA LYS A 173 1.14 11.23 15.16
C LYS A 173 1.06 11.20 16.69
N ASN A 174 0.26 12.09 17.29
CA ASN A 174 0.15 12.25 18.74
C ASN A 174 -1.17 11.71 19.30
N GLU A 175 -1.86 10.88 18.54
CA GLU A 175 -3.17 10.37 18.90
C GLU A 175 -3.09 8.91 19.36
N ASP A 176 -4.14 8.44 20.02
CA ASP A 176 -4.33 7.03 20.34
C ASP A 176 -4.68 6.22 19.08
N PHE A 177 -3.71 6.19 18.17
CA PHE A 177 -3.80 5.55 16.85
C PHE A 177 -2.61 4.62 16.62
N VAL A 178 -2.88 3.45 16.01
CA VAL A 178 -1.85 2.47 15.64
C VAL A 178 -2.06 2.03 14.20
N PHE A 179 -0.99 2.05 13.41
CA PHE A 179 -0.95 1.47 12.07
C PHE A 179 -0.17 0.16 12.07
N LEU A 180 -0.76 -0.92 11.54
CA LEU A 180 -0.17 -2.25 11.41
C LEU A 180 -0.20 -2.69 9.95
N ALA A 181 0.97 -2.86 9.33
CA ALA A 181 1.11 -3.41 7.98
C ALA A 181 1.48 -4.90 8.07
N ILE A 182 0.53 -5.79 7.77
CA ILE A 182 0.69 -7.25 7.93
C ILE A 182 0.86 -7.90 6.56
N SER A 183 2.05 -8.47 6.29
CA SER A 183 2.31 -9.23 5.06
C SER A 183 1.68 -10.61 5.14
N ILE A 184 0.97 -11.02 4.08
CA ILE A 184 0.22 -12.28 4.03
C ILE A 184 0.99 -13.37 3.27
N GLY A 185 1.04 -14.59 3.82
CA GLY A 185 1.51 -15.80 3.11
C GLY A 185 2.99 -15.80 2.74
N GLU A 186 3.81 -14.97 3.39
CA GLU A 186 5.23 -14.84 3.07
C GLU A 186 6.11 -15.15 4.28
N ALA A 187 7.26 -15.79 4.03
CA ALA A 187 8.24 -16.07 5.08
C ALA A 187 8.85 -14.76 5.64
N LYS A 188 9.13 -14.77 6.94
CA LYS A 188 9.72 -13.65 7.68
C LYS A 188 10.93 -13.03 6.97
N GLU A 189 11.83 -13.85 6.46
CA GLU A 189 13.09 -13.42 5.84
C GLU A 189 12.82 -12.60 4.58
N LYS A 190 11.84 -13.00 3.77
CA LYS A 190 11.44 -12.28 2.56
C LYS A 190 10.82 -10.93 2.90
N VAL A 191 9.90 -10.92 3.87
CA VAL A 191 9.26 -9.68 4.35
C VAL A 191 10.30 -8.74 4.94
N SER A 192 11.19 -9.24 5.81
CA SER A 192 12.23 -8.42 6.46
C SER A 192 13.19 -7.79 5.45
N LYS A 193 13.57 -8.52 4.38
CA LYS A 193 14.41 -7.98 3.29
C LYS A 193 13.72 -6.83 2.57
N LYS A 194 12.41 -6.94 2.27
CA LYS A 194 11.64 -5.87 1.64
C LYS A 194 11.49 -4.67 2.60
N VAL A 195 11.16 -4.91 3.86
CA VAL A 195 11.02 -3.87 4.88
C VAL A 195 12.32 -3.07 5.08
N GLN A 196 13.49 -3.72 5.04
CA GLN A 196 14.77 -3.01 5.11
C GLN A 196 14.96 -2.01 3.95
N LYS A 197 14.47 -2.33 2.74
CA LYS A 197 14.48 -1.38 1.62
C LYS A 197 13.51 -0.23 1.87
N LEU A 198 12.26 -0.54 2.25
CA LEU A 198 11.23 0.47 2.55
C LEU A 198 11.68 1.44 3.64
N LYS A 199 12.36 0.95 4.69
CA LYS A 199 12.93 1.80 5.74
C LYS A 199 14.03 2.74 5.23
N LYS A 200 14.85 2.32 4.27
CA LYS A 200 15.83 3.20 3.62
C LYS A 200 15.17 4.33 2.83
N ASP A 201 13.96 4.07 2.30
CA ASP A 201 13.14 5.07 1.62
C ASP A 201 12.37 5.98 2.60
N GLY A 202 12.55 5.81 3.91
CA GLY A 202 11.91 6.58 4.97
C GLY A 202 10.55 6.02 5.42
N LEU A 203 10.18 4.83 4.98
CA LEU A 203 8.92 4.17 5.37
C LEU A 203 9.16 3.28 6.59
N ASP A 204 8.91 3.83 7.79
CA ASP A 204 9.10 3.10 9.06
C ASP A 204 7.76 2.92 9.76
N PHE A 205 7.17 1.73 9.59
CA PHE A 205 5.88 1.32 10.14
C PHE A 205 6.04 0.11 11.06
N ASN A 206 4.96 -0.28 11.75
CA ASN A 206 4.86 -1.59 12.38
C ASN A 206 4.61 -2.65 11.30
N PHE A 207 5.67 -3.19 10.72
CA PHE A 207 5.59 -4.24 9.73
C PHE A 207 5.57 -5.61 10.39
N GLY A 208 4.43 -6.30 10.28
CA GLY A 208 4.24 -7.69 10.71
C GLY A 208 4.19 -8.66 9.53
N TYR A 209 4.19 -9.95 9.86
CA TYR A 209 4.03 -11.02 8.88
C TYR A 209 3.07 -12.10 9.40
N ASP A 210 2.29 -12.66 8.49
CA ASP A 210 1.27 -13.70 8.69
C ASP A 210 1.57 -14.83 7.70
N THR A 211 2.60 -15.62 8.02
CA THR A 211 3.17 -16.61 7.09
C THR A 211 2.18 -17.70 6.70
N ASP A 212 1.36 -18.16 7.65
CA ASP A 212 0.35 -19.20 7.46
C ASP A 212 -1.03 -18.65 7.07
N GLN A 213 -1.15 -17.33 6.93
CA GLN A 213 -2.37 -16.61 6.61
C GLN A 213 -3.50 -16.78 7.63
N THR A 214 -3.19 -17.13 8.88
CA THR A 214 -4.19 -17.32 9.92
C THR A 214 -4.93 -16.00 10.22
N ILE A 215 -4.21 -14.88 10.30
CA ILE A 215 -4.81 -13.55 10.51
C ILE A 215 -5.61 -13.15 9.27
N TRP A 216 -4.99 -13.23 8.08
CA TRP A 216 -5.65 -12.89 6.82
C TRP A 216 -6.96 -13.63 6.61
N ASN A 217 -6.96 -14.95 6.78
CA ASN A 217 -8.13 -15.82 6.57
C ASN A 217 -9.26 -15.57 7.56
N ALA A 218 -9.01 -14.89 8.69
CA ALA A 218 -10.04 -14.45 9.63
C ALA A 218 -10.68 -13.10 9.24
N TYR A 219 -10.03 -12.31 8.38
CA TYR A 219 -10.46 -10.96 8.00
C TYR A 219 -11.01 -10.88 6.58
N ALA A 220 -10.34 -11.55 5.62
CA ALA A 220 -10.60 -11.32 4.22
C ALA A 220 -10.27 -12.51 3.32
N THR A 221 -10.62 -12.36 2.04
CA THR A 221 -10.31 -13.28 0.95
C THR A 221 -9.79 -12.50 -0.26
N LYS A 222 -9.29 -13.21 -1.26
CA LYS A 222 -8.94 -12.73 -2.61
C LYS A 222 -7.82 -11.67 -2.65
N SER A 223 -8.13 -10.40 -2.88
CA SER A 223 -7.18 -9.38 -3.32
C SER A 223 -6.61 -8.52 -2.19
N ILE A 224 -5.40 -8.01 -2.37
CA ILE A 224 -4.74 -6.99 -1.54
C ILE A 224 -4.39 -5.76 -2.40
N PRO A 225 -4.20 -4.54 -1.81
CA PRO A 225 -4.27 -4.22 -0.38
C PRO A 225 -5.69 -4.25 0.16
N LYS A 226 -5.82 -4.56 1.45
CA LYS A 226 -7.06 -4.39 2.22
C LYS A 226 -6.78 -3.70 3.53
N ASN A 227 -7.61 -2.72 3.83
CA ASN A 227 -7.50 -1.91 5.02
C ASN A 227 -8.74 -2.11 5.90
N PHE A 228 -8.53 -2.44 7.18
CA PHE A 228 -9.57 -2.51 8.19
C PHE A 228 -9.30 -1.46 9.27
N LEU A 229 -10.23 -0.52 9.44
CA LEU A 229 -10.18 0.46 10.53
C LEU A 229 -11.03 -0.04 11.68
N ILE A 230 -10.40 -0.18 12.85
CA ILE A 230 -10.98 -0.73 14.07
C ILE A 230 -11.01 0.36 15.12
N ASP A 231 -12.14 0.54 15.78
CA ASP A 231 -12.31 1.55 16.83
C ASP A 231 -11.72 1.11 18.19
N GLN A 232 -11.79 2.01 19.16
CA GLN A 232 -11.28 1.84 20.53
C GLN A 232 -11.92 0.67 21.27
N ASN A 233 -13.09 0.18 20.81
CA ASN A 233 -13.83 -0.95 21.39
C ASN A 233 -13.56 -2.28 20.65
N GLY A 234 -12.74 -2.25 19.60
CA GLY A 234 -12.42 -3.41 18.79
C GLY A 234 -13.50 -3.73 17.75
N VAL A 235 -14.25 -2.73 17.28
CA VAL A 235 -15.29 -2.88 16.25
C VAL A 235 -14.77 -2.31 14.93
N VAL A 236 -14.97 -3.05 13.83
CA VAL A 236 -14.64 -2.58 12.47
C VAL A 236 -15.55 -1.42 12.09
N ARG A 237 -14.97 -0.29 11.71
CA ARG A 237 -15.71 0.93 11.34
C ARG A 237 -15.57 1.30 9.87
N PHE A 238 -14.53 0.83 9.23
CA PHE A 238 -14.33 1.06 7.80
C PHE A 238 -13.51 -0.07 7.18
N VAL A 239 -13.82 -0.42 5.93
CA VAL A 239 -13.04 -1.36 5.12
C VAL A 239 -12.77 -0.72 3.76
N ALA A 240 -11.50 -0.71 3.33
CA ALA A 240 -11.12 -0.28 1.99
C ALA A 240 -10.45 -1.42 1.23
N ILE A 241 -10.80 -1.57 -0.05
CA ILE A 241 -10.30 -2.61 -0.93
C ILE A 241 -9.50 -1.95 -2.06
N GLY A 242 -8.30 -2.48 -2.29
CA GLY A 242 -7.43 -1.99 -3.35
C GLY A 242 -6.88 -0.59 -3.07
N ASN A 243 -6.00 -0.13 -3.95
CA ASN A 243 -5.42 1.22 -3.92
C ASN A 243 -6.18 2.12 -4.91
N ALA A 244 -7.48 2.34 -4.67
CA ALA A 244 -8.27 3.28 -5.44
C ALA A 244 -8.00 4.71 -4.98
N GLU A 245 -8.12 5.66 -5.91
CA GLU A 245 -7.99 7.08 -5.61
C GLU A 245 -9.01 7.49 -4.52
N GLY A 246 -8.55 8.24 -3.52
CA GLY A 246 -9.37 8.68 -2.39
C GLY A 246 -9.53 7.67 -1.25
N ASN A 247 -9.12 6.41 -1.38
CA ASN A 247 -9.24 5.42 -0.29
C ASN A 247 -8.53 5.90 1.00
N LEU A 248 -7.29 6.36 0.89
CA LEU A 248 -6.55 6.84 2.06
C LEU A 248 -7.16 8.11 2.67
N ASP A 249 -7.74 8.99 1.84
CA ASP A 249 -8.42 10.19 2.33
C ASP A 249 -9.70 9.82 3.10
N ASN A 250 -10.45 8.83 2.61
CA ASN A 250 -11.61 8.30 3.32
C ASN A 250 -11.22 7.65 4.65
N ILE A 251 -10.14 6.85 4.66
CA ILE A 251 -9.59 6.24 5.89
C ILE A 251 -9.18 7.35 6.88
N ALA A 252 -8.47 8.39 6.43
CA ALA A 252 -8.05 9.50 7.28
C ALA A 252 -9.25 10.23 7.90
N ASN A 253 -10.30 10.49 7.10
CA ASN A 253 -11.54 11.11 7.58
C ASN A 253 -12.21 10.25 8.66
N GLU A 254 -12.29 8.92 8.46
CA GLU A 254 -12.88 8.03 9.47
C GLU A 254 -12.03 7.94 10.74
N ILE A 255 -10.70 7.91 10.63
CA ILE A 255 -9.79 7.98 11.79
C ILE A 255 -10.07 9.27 12.58
N GLY A 256 -10.17 10.43 11.89
CA GLY A 256 -10.48 11.72 12.51
C GLY A 256 -11.79 11.67 13.29
N LYS A 257 -12.86 11.16 12.70
CA LYS A 257 -14.17 11.00 13.38
C LYS A 257 -14.08 10.13 14.64
N LEU A 258 -13.37 8.99 14.56
CA LEU A 258 -13.20 8.10 15.71
C LEU A 258 -12.37 8.71 16.84
N LEU A 259 -11.48 9.64 16.52
CA LEU A 259 -10.65 10.38 17.46
C LEU A 259 -11.29 11.70 17.93
N GLY A 260 -12.49 12.04 17.46
CA GLY A 260 -13.24 13.25 17.83
C GLY A 260 -12.68 14.53 17.22
N LYS A 261 -12.16 14.45 15.98
CA LYS A 261 -11.55 15.55 15.23
C LYS A 261 -12.38 15.97 14.02
#